data_8e3232a0d01eaefc218f67838a3bef08
#
_entry.id   8e3232a0d01eaefc218f67838a3bef08
#
_cell.length_a   1.000
_cell.length_b   1.000
_cell.length_c   1.000
_cell.angle_alpha   90.00
_cell.angle_beta   90.00
_cell.angle_gamma   90.00
#
_symmetry.space_group_name_H-M   'P 1'
#
loop_
_entity.id
_entity.type
_entity.pdbx_description
1 polymer ?
#
loop_
_entity_poly.entity_id
_entity_poly.type
_entity_poly.pdbx_seq_one_letter_code
_entity_poly.pdbx_strand_id
1 'polypeptide(L)'
;MSTILHIETSTDVCSVAVSEDSQVIFQQEDHSGPNHAERLGTMVDEALSFTDNHAIPFDAVAVSCGPGSYTGLHIGVSMAKGVCYGRDLKLIAVPTLELLCVPVLLREQAEDDALLCPMLDARRMEVYAGIYDRALKPVREVGADIVTAETYKVYLDEHPVYFFGNGAKKCMDIINHPNAHLIEGIEPQAKWMQPLAERRLWNGQTEDVAYFTPFYLKDFVAKQPKKLI
;
A
#
# COMPACT_ATOMS: atom_id res chain seq x y z
N MET A 1 -13.83 -11.86 16.16
CA MET A 1 -12.47 -12.42 16.03
C MET A 1 -12.22 -12.63 14.55
N SER A 2 -11.14 -12.08 14.02
CA SER A 2 -10.78 -12.29 12.62
C SER A 2 -9.26 -12.46 12.49
N THR A 3 -8.85 -13.47 11.73
CA THR A 3 -7.45 -13.72 11.40
C THR A 3 -7.22 -13.43 9.92
N ILE A 4 -6.31 -12.54 9.62
CA ILE A 4 -6.06 -12.07 8.25
C ILE A 4 -4.57 -12.19 7.91
N LEU A 5 -4.27 -12.82 6.78
CA LEU A 5 -2.96 -12.76 6.15
C LEU A 5 -2.85 -11.48 5.33
N HIS A 6 -1.79 -10.71 5.52
CA HIS A 6 -1.53 -9.46 4.80
C HIS A 6 -0.31 -9.60 3.90
N ILE A 7 -0.42 -9.16 2.64
CA ILE A 7 0.63 -9.23 1.62
C ILE A 7 0.85 -7.84 1.01
N GLU A 8 2.08 -7.32 1.10
CA GLU A 8 2.46 -6.04 0.53
C GLU A 8 3.66 -6.18 -0.41
N THR A 9 3.47 -5.74 -1.66
CA THR A 9 4.47 -5.83 -2.73
C THR A 9 4.41 -4.66 -3.71
N SER A 10 3.72 -3.58 -3.33
CA SER A 10 3.47 -2.45 -4.24
C SER A 10 4.67 -1.54 -4.49
N THR A 11 5.74 -1.67 -3.67
CA THR A 11 7.00 -0.92 -3.79
C THR A 11 8.20 -1.86 -3.81
N ASP A 12 9.40 -1.34 -3.51
CA ASP A 12 10.62 -2.19 -3.39
C ASP A 12 10.63 -3.03 -2.09
N VAL A 13 9.81 -2.68 -1.12
CA VAL A 13 9.63 -3.47 0.11
C VAL A 13 8.72 -4.65 -0.17
N CYS A 14 9.14 -5.86 0.25
CA CYS A 14 8.31 -7.05 0.27
C CYS A 14 7.96 -7.37 1.73
N SER A 15 6.70 -7.47 2.07
CA SER A 15 6.33 -7.79 3.45
C SER A 15 5.08 -8.67 3.54
N VAL A 16 5.05 -9.48 4.60
CA VAL A 16 3.95 -10.35 4.97
C VAL A 16 3.68 -10.20 6.47
N ALA A 17 2.42 -10.15 6.87
CA ALA A 17 2.02 -10.15 8.26
C ALA A 17 0.78 -11.01 8.48
N VAL A 18 0.56 -11.45 9.71
CA VAL A 18 -0.69 -12.04 10.16
C VAL A 18 -1.22 -11.20 11.31
N SER A 19 -2.49 -10.83 11.23
CA SER A 19 -3.19 -10.24 12.36
C SER A 19 -4.28 -11.18 12.88
N GLU A 20 -4.46 -11.18 14.20
CA GLU A 20 -5.56 -11.84 14.92
C GLU A 20 -6.14 -10.83 15.90
N ASP A 21 -7.44 -10.60 15.86
CA ASP A 21 -8.17 -9.72 16.77
C ASP A 21 -7.50 -8.34 16.96
N SER A 22 -7.27 -7.65 15.85
CA SER A 22 -6.67 -6.32 15.79
C SER A 22 -5.19 -6.25 16.24
N GLN A 23 -4.52 -7.38 16.42
CA GLN A 23 -3.10 -7.43 16.76
C GLN A 23 -2.30 -8.14 15.69
N VAL A 24 -1.13 -7.61 15.37
CA VAL A 24 -0.17 -8.29 14.50
C VAL A 24 0.58 -9.35 15.33
N ILE A 25 0.37 -10.63 14.96
CA ILE A 25 0.96 -11.78 15.67
C ILE A 25 2.15 -12.40 14.94
N PHE A 26 2.32 -12.07 13.65
CA PHE A 26 3.45 -12.47 12.81
C PHE A 26 3.77 -11.37 11.82
N GLN A 27 5.06 -11.13 11.56
CA GLN A 27 5.47 -10.20 10.51
C GLN A 27 6.86 -10.55 9.97
N GLN A 28 7.04 -10.32 8.66
CA GLN A 28 8.33 -10.37 7.98
C GLN A 28 8.42 -9.26 6.95
N GLU A 29 9.61 -8.69 6.80
CA GLU A 29 9.89 -7.60 5.88
C GLU A 29 11.23 -7.85 5.18
N ASP A 30 11.29 -7.55 3.89
CA ASP A 30 12.54 -7.55 3.10
C ASP A 30 12.67 -6.20 2.39
N HIS A 31 13.71 -5.46 2.74
CA HIS A 31 14.06 -4.15 2.19
C HIS A 31 15.24 -4.21 1.21
N SER A 32 15.66 -5.41 0.80
CA SER A 32 16.85 -5.58 -0.06
C SER A 32 16.62 -5.22 -1.54
N GLY A 33 15.41 -4.80 -1.90
CA GLY A 33 15.06 -4.35 -3.24
C GLY A 33 14.02 -5.23 -3.94
N PRO A 34 13.80 -5.06 -5.26
CA PRO A 34 12.67 -5.66 -5.98
C PRO A 34 12.89 -7.16 -6.27
N ASN A 35 12.94 -7.99 -5.25
CA ASN A 35 13.13 -9.45 -5.29
C ASN A 35 11.88 -10.24 -4.87
N HIS A 36 10.69 -9.64 -5.02
CA HIS A 36 9.40 -10.20 -4.57
C HIS A 36 9.14 -11.62 -5.06
N ALA A 37 9.53 -11.94 -6.30
CA ALA A 37 9.32 -13.27 -6.88
C ALA A 37 10.10 -14.37 -6.13
N GLU A 38 11.25 -14.04 -5.54
CA GLU A 38 12.10 -14.99 -4.81
C GLU A 38 11.70 -15.08 -3.33
N ARG A 39 11.28 -13.95 -2.74
CA ARG A 39 11.08 -13.84 -1.30
C ARG A 39 9.66 -14.12 -0.84
N LEU A 40 8.65 -13.65 -1.60
CA LEU A 40 7.27 -13.67 -1.15
C LEU A 40 6.76 -15.08 -0.84
N GLY A 41 7.12 -16.07 -1.69
CA GLY A 41 6.70 -17.47 -1.50
C GLY A 41 7.13 -18.02 -0.14
N THR A 42 8.40 -17.82 0.23
CA THR A 42 8.95 -18.26 1.52
C THR A 42 8.28 -17.55 2.70
N MET A 43 8.11 -16.21 2.61
CA MET A 43 7.49 -15.42 3.68
C MET A 43 6.01 -15.83 3.92
N VAL A 44 5.27 -16.10 2.84
CA VAL A 44 3.89 -16.60 2.94
C VAL A 44 3.84 -18.00 3.52
N ASP A 45 4.71 -18.92 3.08
CA ASP A 45 4.79 -20.28 3.61
C ASP A 45 5.12 -20.29 5.11
N GLU A 46 6.03 -19.45 5.56
CA GLU A 46 6.36 -19.30 6.99
C GLU A 46 5.17 -18.73 7.80
N ALA A 47 4.42 -17.76 7.24
CA ALA A 47 3.22 -17.23 7.88
C ALA A 47 2.10 -18.30 8.00
N LEU A 48 1.88 -19.08 6.93
CA LEU A 48 0.92 -20.18 6.94
C LEU A 48 1.34 -21.29 7.91
N SER A 49 2.62 -21.66 7.93
CA SER A 49 3.17 -22.65 8.86
C SER A 49 3.04 -22.18 10.31
N PHE A 50 3.29 -20.88 10.57
CA PHE A 50 3.11 -20.31 11.91
C PHE A 50 1.66 -20.49 12.40
N THR A 51 0.66 -20.14 11.61
CA THR A 51 -0.75 -20.24 12.00
C THR A 51 -1.22 -21.69 12.08
N ASP A 52 -0.81 -22.56 11.16
CA ASP A 52 -1.15 -23.99 11.17
C ASP A 52 -0.59 -24.68 12.43
N ASN A 53 0.65 -24.37 12.83
CA ASN A 53 1.27 -24.92 14.05
C ASN A 53 0.60 -24.44 15.35
N HIS A 54 -0.08 -23.29 15.33
CA HIS A 54 -0.81 -22.75 16.49
C HIS A 54 -2.31 -23.01 16.42
N ALA A 55 -2.79 -23.74 15.39
CA ALA A 55 -4.20 -24.01 15.13
C ALA A 55 -5.05 -22.73 15.00
N ILE A 56 -4.50 -21.68 14.39
CA ILE A 56 -5.16 -20.40 14.12
C ILE A 56 -5.72 -20.42 12.70
N PRO A 57 -7.06 -20.50 12.50
CA PRO A 57 -7.66 -20.50 11.17
C PRO A 57 -7.70 -19.09 10.59
N PHE A 58 -7.48 -18.97 9.27
CA PHE A 58 -7.65 -17.70 8.55
C PHE A 58 -9.11 -17.46 8.11
N ASP A 59 -9.52 -16.19 8.14
CA ASP A 59 -10.79 -15.72 7.59
C ASP A 59 -10.63 -15.08 6.20
N ALA A 60 -9.46 -14.45 5.95
CA ALA A 60 -9.22 -13.72 4.73
C ALA A 60 -7.72 -13.54 4.43
N VAL A 61 -7.44 -13.16 3.19
CA VAL A 61 -6.15 -12.62 2.75
C VAL A 61 -6.36 -11.18 2.29
N ALA A 62 -5.59 -10.25 2.81
CA ALA A 62 -5.53 -8.87 2.38
C ALA A 62 -4.28 -8.62 1.53
N VAL A 63 -4.42 -7.88 0.44
CA VAL A 63 -3.30 -7.56 -0.45
C VAL A 63 -3.37 -6.11 -0.91
N SER A 64 -2.21 -5.44 -1.04
CA SER A 64 -2.17 -4.14 -1.69
C SER A 64 -2.62 -4.24 -3.14
N CYS A 65 -3.61 -3.43 -3.50
CA CYS A 65 -4.20 -3.47 -4.83
C CYS A 65 -3.71 -2.36 -5.77
N GLY A 66 -2.83 -1.49 -5.30
CA GLY A 66 -2.30 -0.38 -6.10
C GLY A 66 -2.84 1.00 -5.66
N PRO A 67 -2.32 2.07 -6.30
CA PRO A 67 -1.27 2.06 -7.32
C PRO A 67 0.10 1.60 -6.78
N GLY A 68 1.04 1.27 -7.69
CA GLY A 68 2.38 0.84 -7.30
C GLY A 68 3.16 0.17 -8.45
N SER A 69 4.19 -0.60 -8.07
CA SER A 69 4.98 -1.39 -9.01
C SER A 69 4.10 -2.39 -9.75
N TYR A 70 4.04 -2.31 -11.09
CA TYR A 70 3.26 -3.23 -11.91
C TYR A 70 3.58 -4.70 -11.61
N THR A 71 4.87 -5.04 -11.63
CA THR A 71 5.34 -6.42 -11.38
C THR A 71 5.08 -6.83 -9.93
N GLY A 72 5.35 -5.95 -8.97
CA GLY A 72 5.12 -6.22 -7.56
C GLY A 72 3.65 -6.50 -7.26
N LEU A 73 2.74 -5.65 -7.71
CA LEU A 73 1.30 -5.83 -7.55
C LEU A 73 0.81 -7.14 -8.19
N HIS A 74 1.33 -7.48 -9.38
CA HIS A 74 0.97 -8.73 -10.05
C HIS A 74 1.40 -9.96 -9.25
N ILE A 75 2.62 -9.96 -8.70
CA ILE A 75 3.15 -11.05 -7.87
C ILE A 75 2.32 -11.18 -6.59
N GLY A 76 2.10 -10.08 -5.86
CA GLY A 76 1.33 -10.07 -4.61
C GLY A 76 -0.11 -10.54 -4.78
N VAL A 77 -0.82 -9.99 -5.77
CA VAL A 77 -2.20 -10.39 -6.05
C VAL A 77 -2.30 -11.84 -6.52
N SER A 78 -1.36 -12.32 -7.33
CA SER A 78 -1.34 -13.72 -7.76
C SER A 78 -1.15 -14.66 -6.57
N MET A 79 -0.23 -14.33 -5.64
CA MET A 79 -0.01 -15.08 -4.41
C MET A 79 -1.26 -15.08 -3.53
N ALA A 80 -1.85 -13.92 -3.30
CA ALA A 80 -3.07 -13.78 -2.48
C ALA A 80 -4.23 -14.61 -3.06
N LYS A 81 -4.46 -14.54 -4.38
CA LYS A 81 -5.47 -15.36 -5.07
C LYS A 81 -5.20 -16.86 -4.93
N GLY A 82 -3.93 -17.28 -5.06
CA GLY A 82 -3.54 -18.69 -4.88
C GLY A 82 -3.85 -19.21 -3.47
N VAL A 83 -3.52 -18.43 -2.44
CA VAL A 83 -3.83 -18.78 -1.04
C VAL A 83 -5.35 -18.80 -0.80
N CYS A 84 -6.08 -17.77 -1.28
CA CYS A 84 -7.54 -17.71 -1.15
C CYS A 84 -8.20 -18.91 -1.80
N TYR A 85 -7.82 -19.27 -3.03
CA TYR A 85 -8.37 -20.40 -3.74
C TYR A 85 -8.06 -21.74 -3.07
N GLY A 86 -6.81 -21.91 -2.60
CA GLY A 86 -6.36 -23.17 -1.98
C GLY A 86 -6.95 -23.43 -0.59
N ARG A 87 -7.34 -22.37 0.12
CA ARG A 87 -7.86 -22.46 1.50
C ARG A 87 -9.32 -22.00 1.64
N ASP A 88 -10.00 -21.70 0.55
CA ASP A 88 -11.39 -21.19 0.51
C ASP A 88 -11.57 -19.92 1.34
N LEU A 89 -10.65 -18.94 1.18
CA LEU A 89 -10.62 -17.70 1.96
C LEU A 89 -11.14 -16.52 1.14
N LYS A 90 -11.59 -15.48 1.85
CA LYS A 90 -11.98 -14.20 1.24
C LYS A 90 -10.75 -13.41 0.83
N LEU A 91 -10.84 -12.69 -0.30
CA LEU A 91 -9.81 -11.76 -0.76
C LEU A 91 -10.21 -10.32 -0.44
N ILE A 92 -9.29 -9.54 0.15
CA ILE A 92 -9.49 -8.13 0.50
C ILE A 92 -8.47 -7.28 -0.25
N ALA A 93 -8.94 -6.32 -1.03
CA ALA A 93 -8.10 -5.34 -1.69
C ALA A 93 -7.87 -4.13 -0.78
N VAL A 94 -6.60 -3.75 -0.55
CA VAL A 94 -6.22 -2.57 0.24
C VAL A 94 -5.51 -1.56 -0.67
N PRO A 95 -6.06 -0.35 -0.90
CA PRO A 95 -5.40 0.67 -1.70
C PRO A 95 -4.08 1.10 -1.07
N THR A 96 -3.00 1.11 -1.86
CA THR A 96 -1.65 1.38 -1.36
C THR A 96 -1.51 2.78 -0.75
N LEU A 97 -2.20 3.79 -1.30
CA LEU A 97 -2.14 5.15 -0.76
C LEU A 97 -2.87 5.27 0.59
N GLU A 98 -4.00 4.58 0.77
CA GLU A 98 -4.66 4.50 2.09
C GLU A 98 -3.76 3.78 3.11
N LEU A 99 -3.09 2.70 2.68
CA LEU A 99 -2.15 1.96 3.52
C LEU A 99 -1.02 2.85 4.04
N LEU A 100 -0.46 3.72 3.19
CA LEU A 100 0.59 4.67 3.59
C LEU A 100 0.12 5.68 4.65
N CYS A 101 -1.17 6.01 4.70
CA CYS A 101 -1.71 6.92 5.71
C CYS A 101 -1.76 6.30 7.12
N VAL A 102 -1.90 4.97 7.22
CA VAL A 102 -2.09 4.28 8.51
C VAL A 102 -0.96 4.55 9.50
N PRO A 103 0.34 4.36 9.17
CA PRO A 103 1.42 4.62 10.11
C PRO A 103 1.52 6.10 10.52
N VAL A 104 1.14 7.04 9.65
CA VAL A 104 1.12 8.48 9.97
C VAL A 104 0.06 8.77 11.02
N LEU A 105 -1.14 8.22 10.85
CA LEU A 105 -2.25 8.39 11.78
C LEU A 105 -1.99 7.71 13.12
N LEU A 106 -1.47 6.47 13.12
CA LEU A 106 -1.18 5.73 14.36
C LEU A 106 -0.05 6.34 15.19
N ARG A 107 0.88 7.07 14.56
CA ARG A 107 1.98 7.76 15.23
C ARG A 107 1.64 9.21 15.58
N GLU A 108 0.42 9.66 15.30
CA GLU A 108 -0.04 11.03 15.54
C GLU A 108 0.91 12.10 14.94
N GLN A 109 1.42 11.82 13.73
CA GLN A 109 2.40 12.69 13.06
C GLN A 109 1.77 13.85 12.28
N ALA A 110 0.45 13.96 12.25
CA ALA A 110 -0.29 15.02 11.57
C ALA A 110 -1.31 15.68 12.51
N GLU A 111 -1.48 16.98 12.37
CA GLU A 111 -2.45 17.79 13.14
C GLU A 111 -3.90 17.40 12.82
N ASP A 112 -4.84 17.82 13.67
CA ASP A 112 -6.25 17.38 13.57
C ASP A 112 -6.96 17.87 12.30
N ASP A 113 -6.61 19.04 11.78
CA ASP A 113 -7.16 19.65 10.57
C ASP A 113 -6.29 19.41 9.31
N ALA A 114 -5.25 18.61 9.45
CA ALA A 114 -4.31 18.32 8.37
C ALA A 114 -4.89 17.38 7.31
N LEU A 115 -4.47 17.60 6.07
CA LEU A 115 -4.67 16.67 4.96
C LEU A 115 -3.46 15.77 4.78
N LEU A 116 -3.71 14.53 4.37
CA LEU A 116 -2.72 13.50 4.14
C LEU A 116 -2.53 13.32 2.63
N CYS A 117 -1.29 13.47 2.15
CA CYS A 117 -0.94 13.29 0.75
C CYS A 117 0.14 12.21 0.58
N PRO A 118 -0.24 10.92 0.60
CA PRO A 118 0.65 9.82 0.27
C PRO A 118 1.11 9.91 -1.18
N MET A 119 2.41 9.71 -1.42
CA MET A 119 3.02 9.77 -2.74
C MET A 119 3.89 8.55 -3.04
N LEU A 120 3.60 7.87 -4.14
CA LEU A 120 4.45 6.82 -4.68
C LEU A 120 5.21 7.32 -5.90
N ASP A 121 6.49 6.95 -5.99
CA ASP A 121 7.34 7.35 -7.12
C ASP A 121 6.89 6.69 -8.42
N ALA A 122 6.46 7.50 -9.39
CA ALA A 122 6.11 7.08 -10.75
C ALA A 122 7.20 7.40 -11.78
N ARG A 123 8.42 7.65 -11.31
CA ARG A 123 9.63 8.05 -12.05
C ARG A 123 9.60 9.49 -12.53
N ARG A 124 10.81 10.06 -12.77
CA ARG A 124 11.00 11.49 -13.11
C ARG A 124 10.31 12.35 -12.04
N MET A 125 9.65 13.46 -12.44
CA MET A 125 8.88 14.33 -11.54
C MET A 125 7.39 13.92 -11.44
N GLU A 126 7.08 12.66 -11.71
CA GLU A 126 5.73 12.13 -11.60
C GLU A 126 5.58 11.26 -10.34
N VAL A 127 4.41 11.36 -9.71
CA VAL A 127 4.02 10.57 -8.54
C VAL A 127 2.59 10.04 -8.73
N TYR A 128 2.30 8.91 -8.10
CA TYR A 128 0.93 8.53 -7.83
C TYR A 128 0.55 9.11 -6.48
N ALA A 129 -0.47 9.94 -6.43
CA ALA A 129 -0.90 10.64 -5.24
C ALA A 129 -2.43 10.76 -5.15
N GLY A 130 -2.92 10.88 -3.94
CA GLY A 130 -4.28 11.25 -3.59
C GLY A 130 -4.23 12.17 -2.37
N ILE A 131 -5.34 12.81 -2.01
CA ILE A 131 -5.43 13.60 -0.78
C ILE A 131 -6.57 13.05 0.05
N TYR A 132 -6.31 12.81 1.33
CA TYR A 132 -7.25 12.23 2.28
C TYR A 132 -7.38 13.11 3.51
N ASP A 133 -8.56 13.10 4.12
CA ASP A 133 -8.72 13.56 5.49
C ASP A 133 -8.23 12.50 6.50
N ARG A 134 -8.24 12.83 7.78
CA ARG A 134 -7.81 11.90 8.85
C ARG A 134 -8.73 10.67 9.01
N ALA A 135 -9.94 10.71 8.49
CA ALA A 135 -10.85 9.56 8.43
C ALA A 135 -10.61 8.66 7.21
N LEU A 136 -9.58 8.97 6.41
CA LEU A 136 -9.26 8.34 5.13
C LEU A 136 -10.35 8.50 4.07
N LYS A 137 -11.16 9.56 4.18
CA LYS A 137 -12.08 9.94 3.13
C LYS A 137 -11.30 10.71 2.05
N PRO A 138 -11.43 10.34 0.75
CA PRO A 138 -10.74 11.07 -0.30
C PRO A 138 -11.29 12.50 -0.41
N VAL A 139 -10.38 13.47 -0.30
CA VAL A 139 -10.59 14.90 -0.61
C VAL A 139 -10.24 15.14 -2.08
N ARG A 140 -9.27 14.40 -2.59
CA ARG A 140 -8.88 14.33 -4.00
C ARG A 140 -8.63 12.88 -4.38
N GLU A 141 -9.24 12.48 -5.49
CA GLU A 141 -9.06 11.13 -6.03
C GLU A 141 -7.61 10.85 -6.44
N VAL A 142 -7.27 9.57 -6.46
CA VAL A 142 -5.94 9.10 -6.86
C VAL A 142 -5.66 9.43 -8.32
N GLY A 143 -4.49 10.02 -8.58
CA GLY A 143 -4.04 10.37 -9.91
C GLY A 143 -2.53 10.20 -10.09
N ALA A 144 -2.10 10.29 -11.35
CA ALA A 144 -0.69 10.39 -11.72
C ALA A 144 -0.36 11.86 -11.96
N ASP A 145 0.42 12.46 -11.07
CA ASP A 145 0.71 13.88 -11.07
C ASP A 145 2.13 14.18 -11.54
N ILE A 146 2.26 15.01 -12.55
CA ILE A 146 3.53 15.71 -12.84
C ILE A 146 3.54 16.93 -11.92
N VAL A 147 4.34 16.87 -10.85
CA VAL A 147 4.29 17.88 -9.80
C VAL A 147 4.87 19.21 -10.25
N THR A 148 4.10 20.28 -10.03
CA THR A 148 4.46 21.68 -10.23
C THR A 148 4.16 22.47 -8.94
N ALA A 149 4.58 23.72 -8.85
CA ALA A 149 4.28 24.59 -7.71
C ALA A 149 2.78 24.80 -7.48
N GLU A 150 1.97 24.65 -8.52
CA GLU A 150 0.52 24.87 -8.46
C GLU A 150 -0.29 23.60 -8.17
N THR A 151 0.35 22.40 -8.28
CA THR A 151 -0.38 21.11 -8.27
C THR A 151 -1.23 20.92 -7.01
N TYR A 152 -0.72 21.30 -5.84
CA TYR A 152 -1.45 21.13 -4.55
C TYR A 152 -1.82 22.46 -3.88
N LYS A 153 -1.59 23.58 -4.58
CA LYS A 153 -1.74 24.93 -4.00
C LYS A 153 -3.12 25.18 -3.38
N VAL A 154 -4.19 24.78 -4.03
CA VAL A 154 -5.56 24.96 -3.55
C VAL A 154 -5.79 24.32 -2.16
N TYR A 155 -5.14 23.22 -1.86
CA TYR A 155 -5.23 22.55 -0.56
C TYR A 155 -4.28 23.19 0.45
N LEU A 156 -3.09 23.57 0.02
CA LEU A 156 -2.08 24.19 0.86
C LEU A 156 -2.47 25.60 1.32
N ASP A 157 -3.24 26.34 0.52
CA ASP A 157 -3.75 27.66 0.91
C ASP A 157 -4.74 27.59 2.08
N GLU A 158 -5.40 26.42 2.30
CA GLU A 158 -6.46 26.25 3.28
C GLU A 158 -6.06 25.34 4.46
N HIS A 159 -5.16 24.37 4.25
CA HIS A 159 -4.83 23.34 5.24
C HIS A 159 -3.34 23.06 5.32
N PRO A 160 -2.82 22.60 6.47
CA PRO A 160 -1.56 21.86 6.53
C PRO A 160 -1.70 20.56 5.73
N VAL A 161 -0.75 20.30 4.83
CA VAL A 161 -0.71 19.07 4.02
C VAL A 161 0.56 18.32 4.32
N TYR A 162 0.41 17.08 4.75
CA TYR A 162 1.53 16.19 5.05
C TYR A 162 1.79 15.27 3.87
N PHE A 163 2.98 15.39 3.30
CA PHE A 163 3.47 14.60 2.17
C PHE A 163 4.38 13.49 2.68
N PHE A 164 4.16 12.27 2.27
CA PHE A 164 4.94 11.10 2.69
C PHE A 164 4.93 9.98 1.64
N GLY A 165 5.75 8.94 1.85
CA GLY A 165 5.98 7.88 0.89
C GLY A 165 7.21 8.13 0.02
N ASN A 166 7.60 7.13 -0.77
CA ASN A 166 8.85 7.16 -1.54
C ASN A 166 8.87 8.19 -2.70
N GLY A 167 7.72 8.73 -3.08
CA GLY A 167 7.58 9.80 -4.08
C GLY A 167 7.65 11.21 -3.51
N ALA A 168 7.47 11.41 -2.19
CA ALA A 168 7.26 12.73 -1.62
C ALA A 168 8.54 13.60 -1.62
N LYS A 169 9.66 13.06 -1.15
CA LYS A 169 10.90 13.83 -0.93
C LYS A 169 11.35 14.60 -2.17
N LYS A 170 11.31 13.96 -3.35
CA LYS A 170 11.72 14.61 -4.62
C LYS A 170 10.84 15.79 -5.03
N CYS A 171 9.63 15.88 -4.50
CA CYS A 171 8.65 16.91 -4.86
C CYS A 171 8.74 18.15 -3.97
N MET A 172 9.36 18.06 -2.78
CA MET A 172 9.37 19.15 -1.80
C MET A 172 10.09 20.41 -2.26
N ASP A 173 11.13 20.29 -3.10
CA ASP A 173 11.81 21.46 -3.66
C ASP A 173 10.90 22.27 -4.62
N ILE A 174 9.88 21.61 -5.18
CA ILE A 174 8.89 22.23 -6.07
C ILE A 174 7.67 22.69 -5.27
N ILE A 175 7.22 21.88 -4.30
CA ILE A 175 6.09 22.21 -3.41
C ILE A 175 6.64 23.11 -2.28
N ASN A 176 6.97 24.34 -2.61
CA ASN A 176 7.51 25.29 -1.64
C ASN A 176 6.37 26.14 -1.03
N HIS A 177 5.77 25.65 0.05
CA HIS A 177 4.66 26.33 0.73
C HIS A 177 4.77 26.17 2.27
N PRO A 178 4.40 27.20 3.08
CA PRO A 178 4.48 27.11 4.54
C PRO A 178 3.70 25.94 5.16
N ASN A 179 2.57 25.59 4.56
CA ASN A 179 1.72 24.49 4.99
C ASN A 179 2.09 23.13 4.40
N ALA A 180 3.20 23.02 3.65
CA ALA A 180 3.69 21.76 3.12
C ALA A 180 4.68 21.12 4.08
N HIS A 181 4.34 19.95 4.61
CA HIS A 181 5.13 19.22 5.60
C HIS A 181 5.55 17.87 5.05
N LEU A 182 6.83 17.52 5.14
CA LEU A 182 7.35 16.20 4.75
C LEU A 182 7.46 15.28 5.97
N ILE A 183 6.92 14.06 5.85
CA ILE A 183 7.19 12.97 6.78
C ILE A 183 8.04 11.93 6.07
N GLU A 184 9.29 11.76 6.50
CA GLU A 184 10.21 10.77 5.93
C GLU A 184 10.02 9.38 6.57
N GLY A 185 10.48 8.33 5.86
CA GLY A 185 10.51 6.96 6.38
C GLY A 185 9.14 6.27 6.45
N ILE A 186 8.16 6.77 5.69
CA ILE A 186 6.86 6.10 5.56
C ILE A 186 6.91 5.21 4.32
N GLU A 187 6.75 3.91 4.55
CA GLU A 187 6.71 2.87 3.52
C GLU A 187 5.47 2.00 3.69
N PRO A 188 4.89 1.47 2.60
CA PRO A 188 3.80 0.52 2.71
C PRO A 188 4.36 -0.80 3.25
N GLN A 189 3.77 -1.31 4.31
CA GLN A 189 4.15 -2.57 4.96
C GLN A 189 2.90 -3.36 5.32
N ALA A 190 2.97 -4.68 5.21
CA ALA A 190 1.84 -5.59 5.44
C ALA A 190 1.20 -5.41 6.82
N LYS A 191 1.98 -5.17 7.86
CA LYS A 191 1.48 -4.95 9.23
C LYS A 191 0.53 -3.76 9.36
N TRP A 192 0.69 -2.73 8.54
CA TRP A 192 -0.17 -1.55 8.55
C TRP A 192 -1.52 -1.77 7.85
N MET A 193 -1.69 -2.90 7.13
CA MET A 193 -2.97 -3.23 6.49
C MET A 193 -4.06 -3.61 7.50
N GLN A 194 -3.68 -4.05 8.70
CA GLN A 194 -4.60 -4.64 9.69
C GLN A 194 -5.88 -3.81 9.88
N PRO A 195 -5.86 -2.51 10.26
CA PRO A 195 -7.10 -1.78 10.52
C PRO A 195 -7.95 -1.57 9.26
N LEU A 196 -7.33 -1.47 8.09
CA LEU A 196 -8.03 -1.31 6.82
C LEU A 196 -8.69 -2.63 6.40
N ALA A 197 -7.97 -3.74 6.54
CA ALA A 197 -8.45 -5.06 6.16
C ALA A 197 -9.60 -5.52 7.06
N GLU A 198 -9.49 -5.34 8.38
CA GLU A 198 -10.58 -5.65 9.32
C GLU A 198 -11.84 -4.84 9.04
N ARG A 199 -11.71 -3.53 8.83
CA ARG A 199 -12.84 -2.67 8.47
C ARG A 199 -13.52 -3.14 7.18
N ARG A 200 -12.75 -3.54 6.16
CA ARG A 200 -13.28 -4.05 4.88
C ARG A 200 -13.96 -5.41 5.07
N LEU A 201 -13.34 -6.31 5.81
CA LEU A 201 -13.91 -7.63 6.11
C LEU A 201 -15.25 -7.49 6.86
N TRP A 202 -15.30 -6.64 7.88
CA TRP A 202 -16.49 -6.35 8.65
C TRP A 202 -17.65 -5.80 7.81
N ASN A 203 -17.32 -4.94 6.86
CA ASN A 203 -18.29 -4.34 5.94
C ASN A 203 -18.64 -5.25 4.75
N GLY A 204 -18.11 -6.47 4.66
CA GLY A 204 -18.34 -7.39 3.55
C GLY A 204 -17.70 -6.92 2.23
N GLN A 205 -16.71 -6.03 2.28
CA GLN A 205 -16.00 -5.52 1.12
C GLN A 205 -14.88 -6.49 0.71
N THR A 206 -15.26 -7.54 0.00
CA THR A 206 -14.37 -8.58 -0.49
C THR A 206 -14.41 -8.65 -2.00
N GLU A 207 -13.34 -9.14 -2.60
CA GLU A 207 -13.16 -9.24 -4.05
C GLU A 207 -13.46 -10.66 -4.55
N ASP A 208 -13.85 -10.75 -5.80
CA ASP A 208 -13.95 -12.03 -6.49
C ASP A 208 -12.54 -12.58 -6.79
N VAL A 209 -12.20 -13.72 -6.19
CA VAL A 209 -10.88 -14.33 -6.31
C VAL A 209 -10.51 -14.65 -7.76
N ALA A 210 -11.48 -15.02 -8.61
CA ALA A 210 -11.23 -15.38 -10.00
C ALA A 210 -10.96 -14.13 -10.87
N TYR A 211 -11.77 -13.07 -10.68
CA TYR A 211 -11.77 -11.92 -11.59
C TYR A 211 -11.05 -10.69 -11.07
N PHE A 212 -10.69 -10.63 -9.78
CA PHE A 212 -9.97 -9.49 -9.24
C PHE A 212 -8.65 -9.23 -9.97
N THR A 213 -8.38 -7.95 -10.27
CA THR A 213 -7.13 -7.47 -10.86
C THR A 213 -6.65 -6.24 -10.10
N PRO A 214 -5.32 -6.00 -9.99
CA PRO A 214 -4.80 -4.79 -9.39
C PRO A 214 -5.26 -3.52 -10.11
N PHE A 215 -5.31 -2.43 -9.38
CA PHE A 215 -5.54 -1.10 -9.94
C PHE A 215 -4.23 -0.55 -10.55
N TYR A 216 -4.13 -0.68 -11.87
CA TYR A 216 -3.02 -0.09 -12.63
C TYR A 216 -3.42 1.30 -13.10
N LEU A 217 -2.81 2.33 -12.48
CA LEU A 217 -3.09 3.73 -12.84
C LEU A 217 -2.53 4.11 -14.23
N LYS A 218 -1.56 3.33 -14.70
CA LYS A 218 -0.97 3.44 -16.03
C LYS A 218 -0.81 2.08 -16.68
N ASP A 219 -0.94 2.05 -18.00
CA ASP A 219 -0.64 0.88 -18.78
C ASP A 219 0.85 0.50 -18.71
N PHE A 220 1.12 -0.79 -18.76
CA PHE A 220 2.48 -1.28 -18.78
C PHE A 220 3.19 -0.91 -20.09
N VAL A 221 4.21 -0.08 -20.01
CA VAL A 221 5.09 0.24 -21.14
C VAL A 221 6.37 -0.58 -21.01
N ALA A 222 6.50 -1.63 -21.82
CA ALA A 222 7.71 -2.45 -21.88
C ALA A 222 8.90 -1.60 -22.35
N LYS A 223 10.03 -1.70 -21.63
CA LYS A 223 11.29 -1.14 -22.14
C LYS A 223 11.71 -1.91 -23.38
N GLN A 224 11.90 -1.22 -24.50
CA GLN A 224 12.53 -1.86 -25.66
C GLN A 224 13.95 -2.31 -25.26
N PRO A 225 14.33 -3.57 -25.56
CA PRO A 225 15.70 -4.03 -25.29
C PRO A 225 16.68 -3.13 -26.06
N LYS A 226 17.76 -2.69 -25.38
CA LYS A 226 18.87 -2.03 -26.08
C LYS A 226 19.38 -3.02 -27.14
N LYS A 227 19.41 -2.60 -28.42
CA LYS A 227 20.10 -3.39 -29.45
C LYS A 227 21.52 -3.64 -28.96
N LEU A 228 21.85 -4.90 -28.74
CA LEU A 228 23.24 -5.33 -28.62
C LEU A 228 23.86 -5.11 -29.99
N ILE A 229 24.78 -4.16 -30.10
CA ILE A 229 25.65 -3.94 -31.26
C ILE A 229 26.82 -4.89 -31.14
#